data_9c063669ee2f92789173bd98aa47401c
#
_entry.id   9c063669ee2f92789173bd98aa47401c
#
_cell.length_a   1.000
_cell.length_b   1.000
_cell.length_c   1.000
_cell.angle_alpha   90.00
_cell.angle_beta   90.00
_cell.angle_gamma   90.00
#
_symmetry.space_group_name_H-M   'P 1'
#
loop_
_entity.id
_entity.type
_entity.pdbx_description
1 polymer ?
#
loop_
_entity_poly.entity_id
_entity_poly.type
_entity_poly.pdbx_seq_one_letter_code
_entity_poly.pdbx_strand_id
1 'polypeptide(L)'
;MALALAARGWRVALVGRREEKLRETIDRAGASAPILLACPCDVADSDAVNAMAERVRREFGAIDVLVNAAGTNAPNRALAVLSSENYHAMINTNLNGAYYCVQAFLPQMRARQSGTIVNVVSDAGKVASPKAGPAYVASKFGLAGLTQSINAEERGHGVRACAVFPGDIDTPLLEKRPTPPDAEARRRMLQPSDVAACVLHCIEQPPHVIIEELLVRPR
;
A
#
# COMPACT_ATOMS: atom_id res chain seq x y z
N MET A 1 4.19 -8.69 4.53
CA MET A 1 5.06 -8.06 3.49
C MET A 1 6.42 -7.68 4.05
N ALA A 2 6.54 -6.76 5.01
CA ALA A 2 7.84 -6.34 5.55
C ALA A 2 8.72 -7.51 6.03
N LEU A 3 8.17 -8.44 6.78
CA LEU A 3 8.88 -9.66 7.22
C LEU A 3 9.38 -10.51 6.03
N ALA A 4 8.57 -10.60 4.97
CA ALA A 4 8.94 -11.37 3.78
C ALA A 4 10.07 -10.70 2.96
N LEU A 5 10.10 -9.36 2.94
CA LEU A 5 11.20 -8.59 2.35
C LEU A 5 12.47 -8.70 3.21
N ALA A 6 12.33 -8.52 4.53
CA ALA A 6 13.46 -8.63 5.46
C ALA A 6 14.12 -10.02 5.42
N ALA A 7 13.33 -11.09 5.33
CA ALA A 7 13.84 -12.45 5.15
C ALA A 7 14.64 -12.66 3.84
N ARG A 8 14.49 -11.76 2.86
CA ARG A 8 15.27 -11.71 1.61
C ARG A 8 16.43 -10.69 1.65
N GLY A 9 16.72 -10.15 2.83
CA GLY A 9 17.82 -9.19 3.03
C GLY A 9 17.51 -7.74 2.63
N TRP A 10 16.24 -7.40 2.34
CA TRP A 10 15.86 -6.03 2.07
C TRP A 10 15.86 -5.18 3.34
N ARG A 11 16.44 -3.98 3.26
CA ARG A 11 16.25 -2.95 4.27
C ARG A 11 14.86 -2.36 4.10
N VAL A 12 14.05 -2.31 5.16
CA VAL A 12 12.63 -1.92 5.03
C VAL A 12 12.27 -0.83 6.05
N ALA A 13 11.81 0.32 5.55
CA ALA A 13 11.16 1.32 6.37
C ALA A 13 9.68 0.93 6.55
N LEU A 14 9.28 0.71 7.80
CA LEU A 14 7.92 0.38 8.21
C LEU A 14 7.18 1.67 8.52
N VAL A 15 6.22 2.04 7.67
CA VAL A 15 5.48 3.30 7.79
C VAL A 15 4.05 3.04 8.29
N GLY A 16 3.62 3.79 9.30
CA GLY A 16 2.27 3.71 9.84
C GLY A 16 2.10 4.56 11.09
N ARG A 17 0.85 4.81 11.50
CA ARG A 17 0.53 5.72 12.61
C ARG A 17 0.87 5.18 14.00
N ARG A 18 0.80 3.86 14.19
CA ARG A 18 0.94 3.20 15.48
C ARG A 18 2.34 2.66 15.66
N GLU A 19 3.17 3.42 16.36
CA GLU A 19 4.57 3.07 16.57
C GLU A 19 4.74 1.70 17.25
N GLU A 20 3.88 1.38 18.22
CA GLU A 20 3.89 0.08 18.90
C GLU A 20 3.72 -1.10 17.92
N LYS A 21 2.87 -0.94 16.88
CA LYS A 21 2.66 -1.98 15.86
C LYS A 21 3.83 -2.10 14.88
N LEU A 22 4.54 -1.02 14.65
CA LEU A 22 5.77 -1.05 13.85
C LEU A 22 6.87 -1.79 14.64
N ARG A 23 7.01 -1.51 15.94
CA ARG A 23 7.95 -2.19 16.83
C ARG A 23 7.64 -3.67 16.97
N GLU A 24 6.38 -4.05 17.23
CA GLU A 24 5.94 -5.47 17.21
C GLU A 24 6.33 -6.20 15.92
N THR A 25 6.27 -5.51 14.78
CA THR A 25 6.70 -6.09 13.49
C THR A 25 8.21 -6.30 13.43
N ILE A 26 8.99 -5.36 13.97
CA ILE A 26 10.45 -5.48 14.07
C ILE A 26 10.82 -6.65 14.99
N ASP A 27 10.20 -6.75 16.16
CA ASP A 27 10.45 -7.84 17.11
C ASP A 27 10.19 -9.23 16.48
N ARG A 28 9.15 -9.32 15.67
CA ARG A 28 8.82 -10.55 14.92
C ARG A 28 9.81 -10.91 13.82
N ALA A 29 10.65 -9.98 13.40
CA ALA A 29 11.65 -10.23 12.36
C ALA A 29 12.87 -11.02 12.87
N GLY A 30 13.05 -11.15 14.20
CA GLY A 30 14.16 -11.91 14.80
C GLY A 30 15.51 -11.41 14.30
N ALA A 31 16.30 -12.29 13.70
CA ALA A 31 17.63 -11.95 13.17
C ALA A 31 17.62 -10.85 12.08
N SER A 32 16.50 -10.64 11.40
CA SER A 32 16.35 -9.59 10.40
C SER A 32 15.91 -8.25 10.99
N ALA A 33 15.69 -8.12 12.29
CA ALA A 33 15.28 -6.87 12.95
C ALA A 33 16.21 -5.67 12.65
N PRO A 34 17.54 -5.82 12.61
CA PRO A 34 18.45 -4.69 12.39
C PRO A 34 18.32 -3.99 11.04
N ILE A 35 17.71 -4.63 10.04
CA ILE A 35 17.49 -4.03 8.70
C ILE A 35 16.11 -3.38 8.57
N LEU A 36 15.34 -3.32 9.66
CA LEU A 36 14.01 -2.69 9.71
C LEU A 36 14.06 -1.35 10.44
N LEU A 37 13.39 -0.34 9.91
CA LEU A 37 13.28 0.99 10.48
C LEU A 37 11.82 1.34 10.75
N ALA A 38 11.44 1.58 12.00
CA ALA A 38 10.11 2.09 12.33
C ALA A 38 10.01 3.59 12.01
N CYS A 39 9.04 3.96 11.18
CA CYS A 39 8.76 5.35 10.79
C CYS A 39 7.29 5.68 11.10
N PRO A 40 6.97 6.11 12.33
CA PRO A 40 5.63 6.60 12.66
C PRO A 40 5.25 7.78 11.76
N CYS A 41 4.15 7.65 11.02
CA CYS A 41 3.68 8.66 10.07
C CYS A 41 2.20 8.43 9.76
N ASP A 42 1.40 9.49 9.71
CA ASP A 42 0.11 9.48 9.04
C ASP A 42 0.32 9.87 7.58
N VAL A 43 0.09 8.92 6.67
CA VAL A 43 0.26 9.18 5.23
C VAL A 43 -0.77 10.17 4.66
N ALA A 44 -1.84 10.45 5.39
CA ALA A 44 -2.82 11.46 5.01
C ALA A 44 -2.31 12.91 5.21
N ASP A 45 -1.20 13.08 5.91
CA ASP A 45 -0.53 14.35 6.17
C ASP A 45 0.73 14.45 5.29
N SER A 46 0.73 15.40 4.35
CA SER A 46 1.84 15.61 3.40
C SER A 46 3.13 16.04 4.09
N ASP A 47 3.05 16.84 5.15
CA ASP A 47 4.23 17.32 5.87
C ASP A 47 4.85 16.19 6.69
N ALA A 48 4.01 15.36 7.32
CA ALA A 48 4.46 14.14 7.99
C ALA A 48 5.12 13.15 7.00
N VAL A 49 4.58 13.02 5.78
CA VAL A 49 5.19 12.20 4.72
C VAL A 49 6.55 12.74 4.30
N ASN A 50 6.68 14.05 4.11
CA ASN A 50 7.95 14.69 3.77
C ASN A 50 9.01 14.45 4.87
N ALA A 51 8.66 14.69 6.13
CA ALA A 51 9.55 14.43 7.27
C ALA A 51 9.97 12.95 7.37
N MET A 52 9.03 12.04 7.15
CA MET A 52 9.29 10.59 7.10
C MET A 52 10.25 10.25 5.95
N ALA A 53 10.04 10.79 4.77
CA ALA A 53 10.89 10.55 3.60
C ALA A 53 12.32 11.07 3.81
N GLU A 54 12.49 12.25 4.45
CA GLU A 54 13.80 12.78 4.84
C GLU A 54 14.52 11.82 5.80
N ARG A 55 13.79 11.30 6.80
CA ARG A 55 14.35 10.32 7.73
C ARG A 55 14.79 9.05 7.02
N VAL A 56 13.96 8.50 6.14
CA VAL A 56 14.31 7.29 5.36
C VAL A 56 15.54 7.55 4.49
N ARG A 57 15.63 8.70 3.82
CA ARG A 57 16.81 9.07 3.02
C ARG A 57 18.08 9.16 3.85
N ARG A 58 18.01 9.71 5.04
CA ARG A 58 19.16 9.82 5.96
C ARG A 58 19.65 8.45 6.42
N GLU A 59 18.73 7.53 6.71
CA GLU A 59 19.06 6.21 7.27
C GLU A 59 19.44 5.19 6.19
N PHE A 60 18.75 5.22 5.04
CA PHE A 60 18.88 4.21 4.00
C PHE A 60 19.55 4.72 2.72
N GLY A 61 19.64 6.03 2.54
CA GLY A 61 19.98 6.62 1.26
C GLY A 61 18.78 6.60 0.31
N ALA A 62 19.03 6.34 -0.95
CA ALA A 62 17.96 6.19 -1.92
C ALA A 62 17.21 4.86 -1.75
N ILE A 63 15.90 4.87 -1.96
CA ILE A 63 15.08 3.66 -1.96
C ILE A 63 14.88 3.13 -3.39
N ASP A 64 14.85 1.81 -3.52
CA ASP A 64 14.61 1.12 -4.79
C ASP A 64 13.13 0.85 -5.02
N VAL A 65 12.39 0.66 -3.94
CA VAL A 65 10.99 0.23 -3.97
C VAL A 65 10.14 1.05 -3.01
N LEU A 66 9.01 1.55 -3.48
CA LEU A 66 7.94 2.12 -2.68
C LEU A 66 6.70 1.20 -2.73
N VAL A 67 6.22 0.76 -1.58
CA VAL A 67 4.97 -0.01 -1.50
C VAL A 67 3.91 0.77 -0.74
N ASN A 68 2.91 1.26 -1.44
CA ASN A 68 1.74 1.93 -0.86
C ASN A 68 0.67 0.88 -0.50
N ALA A 69 0.64 0.50 0.78
CA ALA A 69 -0.31 -0.47 1.32
C ALA A 69 -1.20 0.11 2.43
N ALA A 70 -1.05 1.39 2.75
CA ALA A 70 -1.93 2.06 3.70
C ALA A 70 -3.35 2.15 3.14
N GLY A 71 -4.33 1.90 4.01
CA GLY A 71 -5.73 1.97 3.61
C GLY A 71 -6.69 1.87 4.79
N THR A 72 -7.84 2.50 4.65
CA THR A 72 -8.90 2.49 5.65
C THR A 72 -10.27 2.41 4.98
N ASN A 73 -11.29 2.07 5.78
CA ASN A 73 -12.69 2.16 5.42
C ASN A 73 -13.51 2.54 6.66
N ALA A 74 -14.76 2.93 6.49
CA ALA A 74 -15.66 3.30 7.57
C ALA A 74 -16.76 2.24 7.77
N PRO A 75 -17.31 2.07 9.00
CA PRO A 75 -18.47 1.22 9.23
C PRO A 75 -19.72 1.74 8.48
N ASN A 76 -20.04 3.01 8.61
CA ASN A 76 -21.15 3.67 7.90
C ASN A 76 -20.70 4.15 6.52
N ARG A 77 -20.62 3.22 5.56
CA ARG A 77 -20.03 3.44 4.25
C ARG A 77 -21.00 3.52 3.09
N ALA A 78 -22.28 3.16 3.29
CA ALA A 78 -23.28 3.25 2.23
C ALA A 78 -23.56 4.72 1.85
N LEU A 79 -23.86 4.99 0.59
CA LEU A 79 -24.02 6.35 0.07
C LEU A 79 -25.00 7.20 0.90
N ALA A 80 -26.09 6.60 1.37
CA ALA A 80 -27.13 7.30 2.14
C ALA A 80 -26.69 7.75 3.55
N VAL A 81 -25.62 7.15 4.13
CA VAL A 81 -25.21 7.37 5.53
C VAL A 81 -23.72 7.73 5.67
N LEU A 82 -23.00 7.81 4.56
CA LEU A 82 -21.60 8.18 4.55
C LEU A 82 -21.44 9.68 4.87
N SER A 83 -20.78 10.00 5.97
CA SER A 83 -20.45 11.39 6.29
C SER A 83 -19.32 11.93 5.41
N SER A 84 -19.30 13.24 5.18
CA SER A 84 -18.20 13.91 4.48
C SER A 84 -16.86 13.71 5.15
N GLU A 85 -16.81 13.68 6.48
CA GLU A 85 -15.60 13.38 7.25
C GLU A 85 -15.02 11.99 6.90
N ASN A 86 -15.86 10.95 6.96
CA ASN A 86 -15.46 9.60 6.60
C ASN A 86 -15.07 9.49 5.11
N TYR A 87 -15.78 10.21 4.22
CA TYR A 87 -15.42 10.29 2.81
C TYR A 87 -14.00 10.85 2.65
N HIS A 88 -13.72 12.03 3.22
CA HIS A 88 -12.41 12.67 3.13
C HIS A 88 -11.31 11.82 3.79
N ALA A 89 -11.57 11.22 4.95
CA ALA A 89 -10.61 10.34 5.61
C ALA A 89 -10.19 9.15 4.73
N MET A 90 -11.13 8.55 3.99
CA MET A 90 -10.83 7.47 3.05
C MET A 90 -10.04 7.96 1.83
N ILE A 91 -10.44 9.08 1.21
CA ILE A 91 -9.71 9.65 0.08
C ILE A 91 -8.29 10.05 0.51
N ASN A 92 -8.16 10.74 1.65
CA ASN A 92 -6.86 11.21 2.14
C ASN A 92 -5.91 10.05 2.46
N THR A 93 -6.40 8.98 3.12
CA THR A 93 -5.54 7.85 3.46
C THR A 93 -5.24 6.97 2.24
N ASN A 94 -6.28 6.60 1.45
CA ASN A 94 -6.17 5.54 0.44
C ASN A 94 -5.60 6.03 -0.89
N LEU A 95 -5.76 7.32 -1.21
CA LEU A 95 -5.35 7.92 -2.48
C LEU A 95 -4.30 9.01 -2.27
N ASN A 96 -4.64 10.08 -1.53
CA ASN A 96 -3.72 11.21 -1.35
C ASN A 96 -2.43 10.77 -0.64
N GLY A 97 -2.52 9.87 0.35
CA GLY A 97 -1.35 9.33 1.04
C GLY A 97 -0.39 8.59 0.11
N ALA A 98 -0.91 7.81 -0.83
CA ALA A 98 -0.08 7.17 -1.84
C ALA A 98 0.56 8.20 -2.78
N TYR A 99 -0.20 9.22 -3.20
CA TYR A 99 0.31 10.33 -4.01
C TYR A 99 1.44 11.09 -3.29
N TYR A 100 1.26 11.43 -2.02
CA TYR A 100 2.30 12.13 -1.23
C TYR A 100 3.57 11.29 -1.11
N CYS A 101 3.45 9.98 -0.85
CA CYS A 101 4.61 9.08 -0.83
C CYS A 101 5.31 9.01 -2.19
N VAL A 102 4.56 8.95 -3.29
CA VAL A 102 5.13 9.00 -4.65
C VAL A 102 5.89 10.31 -4.85
N GLN A 103 5.27 11.46 -4.57
CA GLN A 103 5.91 12.78 -4.70
C GLN A 103 7.21 12.89 -3.90
N ALA A 104 7.22 12.33 -2.68
CA ALA A 104 8.39 12.40 -1.80
C ALA A 104 9.56 11.55 -2.28
N PHE A 105 9.33 10.40 -2.95
CA PHE A 105 10.38 9.47 -3.35
C PHE A 105 10.71 9.46 -4.85
N LEU A 106 9.80 9.90 -5.71
CA LEU A 106 9.96 9.90 -7.16
C LEU A 106 11.20 10.67 -7.64
N PRO A 107 11.55 11.87 -7.12
CA PRO A 107 12.71 12.62 -7.62
C PRO A 107 14.02 11.82 -7.57
N GLN A 108 14.26 11.07 -6.51
CA GLN A 108 15.47 10.25 -6.40
C GLN A 108 15.43 9.01 -7.33
N MET A 109 14.24 8.43 -7.57
CA MET A 109 14.08 7.32 -8.52
C MET A 109 14.37 7.81 -9.95
N ARG A 110 13.84 8.98 -10.34
CA ARG A 110 14.13 9.61 -11.63
C ARG A 110 15.61 9.92 -11.82
N ALA A 111 16.25 10.51 -10.80
CA ALA A 111 17.68 10.85 -10.86
C ALA A 111 18.58 9.63 -11.07
N ARG A 112 18.19 8.46 -10.53
CA ARG A 112 18.90 7.19 -10.70
C ARG A 112 18.45 6.40 -11.92
N GLN A 113 17.39 6.85 -12.60
CA GLN A 113 16.71 6.11 -13.67
C GLN A 113 16.33 4.67 -13.26
N SER A 114 15.91 4.51 -12.03
CA SER A 114 15.55 3.21 -11.46
C SER A 114 14.62 3.39 -10.26
N GLY A 115 13.48 2.72 -10.31
CA GLY A 115 12.52 2.66 -9.19
C GLY A 115 11.35 1.74 -9.48
N THR A 116 10.81 1.12 -8.44
CA THR A 116 9.59 0.31 -8.53
C THR A 116 8.58 0.80 -7.51
N ILE A 117 7.37 1.12 -7.96
CA ILE A 117 6.27 1.56 -7.11
C ILE A 117 5.18 0.48 -7.17
N VAL A 118 4.74 -0.02 -6.02
CA VAL A 118 3.65 -1.00 -5.95
C VAL A 118 2.51 -0.41 -5.12
N ASN A 119 1.37 -0.22 -5.75
CA ASN A 119 0.16 0.27 -5.10
C ASN A 119 -0.78 -0.91 -4.80
N VAL A 120 -1.05 -1.16 -3.52
CA VAL A 120 -2.03 -2.16 -3.09
C VAL A 120 -3.42 -1.54 -3.19
N VAL A 121 -4.07 -1.79 -4.30
CA VAL A 121 -5.37 -1.23 -4.63
C VAL A 121 -6.51 -2.01 -3.93
N SER A 122 -7.25 -2.77 -4.63
CA SER A 122 -8.33 -3.71 -4.29
C SER A 122 -9.07 -4.07 -5.60
N ASP A 123 -9.76 -5.18 -5.66
CA ASP A 123 -10.70 -5.46 -6.75
C ASP A 123 -11.84 -4.42 -6.82
N ALA A 124 -12.14 -3.73 -5.71
CA ALA A 124 -13.03 -2.55 -5.68
C ALA A 124 -12.50 -1.34 -6.47
N GLY A 125 -11.24 -1.35 -6.91
CA GLY A 125 -10.68 -0.38 -7.85
C GLY A 125 -10.88 -0.77 -9.33
N LYS A 126 -11.52 -1.91 -9.61
CA LYS A 126 -11.90 -2.35 -10.96
C LYS A 126 -13.42 -2.44 -11.14
N VAL A 127 -14.11 -2.88 -10.10
CA VAL A 127 -15.57 -3.04 -10.13
C VAL A 127 -16.16 -2.53 -8.82
N ALA A 128 -17.15 -1.67 -8.89
CA ALA A 128 -17.83 -1.16 -7.70
C ALA A 128 -18.55 -2.29 -6.96
N SER A 129 -18.51 -2.22 -5.64
CA SER A 129 -19.15 -3.19 -4.76
C SER A 129 -19.88 -2.48 -3.62
N PRO A 130 -21.14 -2.83 -3.32
CA PRO A 130 -21.85 -2.29 -2.15
C PRO A 130 -21.12 -2.54 -0.83
N LYS A 131 -20.40 -3.66 -0.74
CA LYS A 131 -19.58 -3.99 0.45
C LYS A 131 -18.46 -2.99 0.69
N ALA A 132 -17.91 -2.39 -0.38
CA ALA A 132 -16.81 -1.44 -0.30
C ALA A 132 -17.27 -0.04 0.09
N GLY A 133 -18.42 0.39 -0.41
CA GLY A 133 -18.94 1.75 -0.30
C GLY A 133 -18.30 2.74 -1.27
N PRO A 134 -18.99 3.85 -1.62
CA PRO A 134 -18.59 4.75 -2.71
C PRO A 134 -17.24 5.43 -2.49
N ALA A 135 -16.93 5.89 -1.28
CA ALA A 135 -15.66 6.56 -1.02
C ALA A 135 -14.45 5.61 -1.15
N TYR A 136 -14.60 4.38 -0.67
CA TYR A 136 -13.54 3.37 -0.84
C TYR A 136 -13.36 3.03 -2.31
N VAL A 137 -14.45 2.78 -3.04
CA VAL A 137 -14.44 2.53 -4.48
C VAL A 137 -13.74 3.68 -5.20
N ALA A 138 -14.19 4.93 -4.99
CA ALA A 138 -13.59 6.12 -5.62
C ALA A 138 -12.08 6.21 -5.32
N SER A 139 -11.68 6.01 -4.05
CA SER A 139 -10.26 6.06 -3.67
C SER A 139 -9.43 4.97 -4.37
N LYS A 140 -9.97 3.78 -4.55
CA LYS A 140 -9.25 2.65 -5.17
C LYS A 140 -9.24 2.74 -6.71
N PHE A 141 -10.29 3.25 -7.35
CA PHE A 141 -10.24 3.63 -8.77
C PHE A 141 -9.22 4.75 -9.01
N GLY A 142 -9.21 5.78 -8.14
CA GLY A 142 -8.22 6.86 -8.22
C GLY A 142 -6.79 6.33 -8.07
N LEU A 143 -6.54 5.40 -7.13
CA LEU A 143 -5.22 4.78 -6.93
C LEU A 143 -4.79 3.93 -8.14
N ALA A 144 -5.72 3.25 -8.81
CA ALA A 144 -5.45 2.54 -10.05
C ALA A 144 -5.07 3.53 -11.17
N GLY A 145 -5.82 4.62 -11.32
CA GLY A 145 -5.51 5.69 -12.28
C GLY A 145 -4.17 6.35 -12.01
N LEU A 146 -3.84 6.64 -10.74
CA LEU A 146 -2.53 7.15 -10.34
C LEU A 146 -1.40 6.18 -10.76
N THR A 147 -1.60 4.87 -10.61
CA THR A 147 -0.61 3.87 -11.02
C THR A 147 -0.37 3.90 -12.53
N GLN A 148 -1.44 4.01 -13.32
CA GLN A 148 -1.34 4.15 -14.78
C GLN A 148 -0.63 5.45 -15.19
N SER A 149 -0.94 6.58 -14.53
CA SER A 149 -0.29 7.88 -14.77
C SER A 149 1.21 7.81 -14.48
N ILE A 150 1.63 7.16 -13.38
CA ILE A 150 3.04 6.95 -13.09
C ILE A 150 3.73 6.20 -14.24
N ASN A 151 3.15 5.12 -14.75
CA ASN A 151 3.75 4.40 -15.87
C ASN A 151 3.79 5.24 -17.16
N ALA A 152 2.75 6.03 -17.43
CA ALA A 152 2.69 6.89 -18.60
C ALA A 152 3.77 7.98 -18.59
N GLU A 153 4.05 8.58 -17.44
CA GLU A 153 4.98 9.69 -17.28
C GLU A 153 6.42 9.23 -17.00
N GLU A 154 6.60 8.15 -16.21
CA GLU A 154 7.89 7.84 -15.59
C GLU A 154 8.61 6.62 -16.20
N ARG A 155 7.97 5.86 -17.08
CA ARG A 155 8.59 4.71 -17.76
C ARG A 155 9.86 5.11 -18.49
N GLY A 156 9.87 6.26 -19.18
CA GLY A 156 11.04 6.82 -19.85
C GLY A 156 12.18 7.24 -18.91
N HIS A 157 11.89 7.37 -17.62
CA HIS A 157 12.84 7.67 -16.56
C HIS A 157 13.28 6.44 -15.76
N GLY A 158 13.00 5.23 -16.25
CA GLY A 158 13.37 3.98 -15.58
C GLY A 158 12.55 3.66 -14.33
N VAL A 159 11.43 4.35 -14.11
CA VAL A 159 10.52 4.06 -13.00
C VAL A 159 9.30 3.28 -13.52
N ARG A 160 8.93 2.24 -12.82
CA ARG A 160 7.78 1.40 -13.12
C ARG A 160 6.81 1.34 -11.94
N ALA A 161 5.52 1.21 -12.23
CA ALA A 161 4.50 1.05 -11.20
C ALA A 161 3.60 -0.16 -11.47
N CYS A 162 3.17 -0.83 -10.39
CA CYS A 162 2.23 -1.95 -10.43
C CYS A 162 1.04 -1.69 -9.52
N ALA A 163 -0.17 -1.92 -10.02
CA ALA A 163 -1.40 -1.97 -9.24
C ALA A 163 -1.72 -3.43 -8.88
N VAL A 164 -1.65 -3.78 -7.61
CA VAL A 164 -2.11 -5.08 -7.12
C VAL A 164 -3.56 -4.94 -6.67
N PHE A 165 -4.44 -5.79 -7.17
CA PHE A 165 -5.89 -5.77 -6.88
C PHE A 165 -6.30 -7.02 -6.10
N PRO A 166 -6.12 -7.05 -4.78
CA PRO A 166 -6.60 -8.17 -3.97
C PRO A 166 -8.12 -8.14 -3.86
N GLY A 167 -8.73 -9.33 -3.85
CA GLY A 167 -10.08 -9.55 -3.34
C GLY A 167 -10.12 -9.48 -1.81
N ASP A 168 -11.08 -10.18 -1.21
CA ASP A 168 -11.20 -10.21 0.25
C ASP A 168 -9.96 -10.84 0.91
N ILE A 169 -9.36 -10.10 1.86
CA ILE A 169 -8.20 -10.52 2.64
C ILE A 169 -8.58 -10.61 4.11
N ASP A 170 -8.19 -11.67 4.81
CA ASP A 170 -8.39 -11.79 6.25
C ASP A 170 -7.45 -10.84 7.01
N THR A 171 -7.98 -9.68 7.37
CA THR A 171 -7.26 -8.62 8.07
C THR A 171 -8.16 -7.93 9.09
N PRO A 172 -7.60 -7.21 10.09
CA PRO A 172 -8.38 -6.40 11.02
C PRO A 172 -9.28 -5.34 10.37
N LEU A 173 -9.04 -4.97 9.10
CA LEU A 173 -9.91 -4.05 8.37
C LEU A 173 -11.35 -4.59 8.21
N LEU A 174 -11.52 -5.90 8.23
CA LEU A 174 -12.83 -6.55 8.15
C LEU A 174 -13.74 -6.21 9.32
N GLU A 175 -13.17 -5.88 10.49
CA GLU A 175 -13.95 -5.46 11.68
C GLU A 175 -14.69 -4.13 11.45
N LYS A 176 -14.26 -3.34 10.47
CA LYS A 176 -14.96 -2.13 10.06
C LYS A 176 -16.11 -2.37 9.09
N ARG A 177 -16.38 -3.61 8.70
CA ARG A 177 -17.56 -3.91 7.84
C ARG A 177 -18.84 -3.72 8.65
N PRO A 178 -19.92 -3.22 8.02
CA PRO A 178 -21.25 -3.20 8.66
C PRO A 178 -21.66 -4.56 9.21
N THR A 179 -21.30 -5.62 8.49
CA THR A 179 -21.42 -7.01 8.92
C THR A 179 -20.06 -7.67 8.73
N PRO A 180 -19.25 -7.81 9.80
CA PRO A 180 -18.00 -8.54 9.73
C PRO A 180 -18.23 -10.01 9.33
N PRO A 181 -17.36 -10.59 8.49
CA PRO A 181 -17.47 -11.99 8.12
C PRO A 181 -17.18 -12.91 9.31
N ASP A 182 -17.84 -14.05 9.35
CA ASP A 182 -17.59 -15.09 10.33
C ASP A 182 -16.26 -15.82 10.10
N ALA A 183 -15.91 -16.73 11.03
CA ALA A 183 -14.65 -17.47 10.96
C ALA A 183 -14.57 -18.41 9.74
N GLU A 184 -15.71 -18.94 9.26
CA GLU A 184 -15.72 -19.80 8.08
C GLU A 184 -15.47 -19.01 6.79
N ALA A 185 -16.12 -17.86 6.63
CA ALA A 185 -15.88 -16.97 5.53
C ALA A 185 -14.43 -16.48 5.49
N ARG A 186 -13.84 -16.13 6.65
CA ARG A 186 -12.44 -15.71 6.75
C ARG A 186 -11.44 -16.78 6.33
N ARG A 187 -11.70 -18.06 6.61
CA ARG A 187 -10.83 -19.17 6.17
C ARG A 187 -10.74 -19.31 4.64
N ARG A 188 -11.73 -18.79 3.91
CA ARG A 188 -11.77 -18.80 2.45
C ARG A 188 -11.15 -17.57 1.81
N MET A 189 -10.75 -16.56 2.61
CA MET A 189 -10.17 -15.31 2.11
C MET A 189 -8.67 -15.47 1.86
N LEU A 190 -8.14 -14.55 1.05
CA LEU A 190 -6.70 -14.39 0.94
C LEU A 190 -6.10 -14.10 2.32
N GLN A 191 -4.88 -14.59 2.53
CA GLN A 191 -4.10 -14.20 3.70
C GLN A 191 -3.17 -13.02 3.34
N PRO A 192 -2.76 -12.19 4.32
CA PRO A 192 -1.78 -11.13 4.08
C PRO A 192 -0.47 -11.62 3.43
N SER A 193 -0.09 -12.89 3.66
CA SER A 193 1.06 -13.56 3.01
C SER A 193 0.88 -13.71 1.51
N ASP A 194 -0.36 -13.98 1.03
CA ASP A 194 -0.63 -14.19 -0.39
C ASP A 194 -0.45 -12.88 -1.15
N VAL A 195 -0.97 -11.78 -0.57
CA VAL A 195 -0.76 -10.44 -1.15
C VAL A 195 0.72 -10.04 -1.08
N ALA A 196 1.44 -10.40 -0.02
CA ALA A 196 2.86 -10.14 0.08
C ALA A 196 3.65 -10.88 -1.01
N ALA A 197 3.30 -12.12 -1.33
CA ALA A 197 3.90 -12.88 -2.42
C ALA A 197 3.66 -12.23 -3.80
N CYS A 198 2.44 -11.71 -4.03
CA CYS A 198 2.13 -10.95 -5.24
C CYS A 198 2.99 -9.69 -5.38
N VAL A 199 3.13 -8.93 -4.29
CA VAL A 199 3.97 -7.72 -4.28
C VAL A 199 5.44 -8.06 -4.53
N LEU A 200 5.96 -9.12 -3.89
CA LEU A 200 7.33 -9.60 -4.13
C LEU A 200 7.53 -9.98 -5.61
N HIS A 201 6.57 -10.68 -6.20
CA HIS A 201 6.62 -11.03 -7.62
C HIS A 201 6.74 -9.79 -8.52
N CYS A 202 6.01 -8.70 -8.22
CA CYS A 202 6.13 -7.44 -8.96
C CYS A 202 7.49 -6.76 -8.77
N ILE A 203 8.04 -6.81 -7.56
CA ILE A 203 9.32 -6.17 -7.22
C ILE A 203 10.51 -6.90 -7.86
N GLU A 204 10.50 -8.23 -7.85
CA GLU A 204 11.60 -9.10 -8.26
C GLU A 204 11.71 -9.27 -9.78
N GLN A 205 10.85 -8.63 -10.58
CA GLN A 205 10.96 -8.68 -12.04
C GLN A 205 12.22 -7.94 -12.53
N PRO A 206 12.83 -8.40 -13.63
CA PRO A 206 13.94 -7.70 -14.27
C PRO A 206 13.59 -6.24 -14.59
N PRO A 207 14.55 -5.31 -14.63
CA PRO A 207 14.27 -3.87 -14.81
C PRO A 207 13.47 -3.52 -16.06
N HIS A 208 13.59 -4.30 -17.14
CA HIS A 208 12.89 -4.09 -18.40
C HIS A 208 11.44 -4.64 -18.42
N VAL A 209 11.02 -5.35 -17.34
CA VAL A 209 9.70 -5.95 -17.24
C VAL A 209 8.82 -5.10 -16.32
N ILE A 210 7.61 -4.79 -16.76
CA ILE A 210 6.59 -4.09 -15.96
C ILE A 210 5.38 -5.00 -15.86
N ILE A 211 5.00 -5.37 -14.63
CA ILE A 211 3.68 -5.91 -14.33
C ILE A 211 2.81 -4.71 -13.98
N GLU A 212 1.99 -4.26 -14.91
CA GLU A 212 1.16 -3.06 -14.70
C GLU A 212 0.01 -3.32 -13.73
N GLU A 213 -0.62 -4.50 -13.83
CA GLU A 213 -1.74 -4.90 -13.01
C GLU A 213 -1.67 -6.38 -12.61
N LEU A 214 -2.01 -6.66 -11.37
CA LEU A 214 -2.11 -8.02 -10.86
C LEU A 214 -3.39 -8.19 -10.03
N LEU A 215 -4.38 -8.90 -10.58
CA LEU A 215 -5.63 -9.23 -9.88
C LEU A 215 -5.49 -10.59 -9.19
N VAL A 216 -5.72 -10.62 -7.88
CA VAL A 216 -5.67 -11.85 -7.08
C VAL A 216 -6.93 -11.98 -6.23
N ARG A 217 -7.60 -13.13 -6.30
CA ARG A 217 -8.84 -13.42 -5.58
C ARG A 217 -8.76 -14.76 -4.88
N PRO A 218 -9.49 -14.92 -3.75
CA PRO A 218 -9.69 -16.25 -3.20
C PRO A 218 -10.44 -17.14 -4.20
N ARG A 219 -10.21 -18.43 -4.08
CA ARG A 219 -10.87 -19.47 -4.90
C ARG A 219 -12.32 -19.71 -4.43
#